data_1695bc6fcc19113165bb7ed1154c9223
#
_entry.id   1695bc6fcc19113165bb7ed1154c9223
#
_cell.length_a   1.000
_cell.length_b   1.000
_cell.length_c   1.000
_cell.angle_alpha   90.00
_cell.angle_beta   90.00
_cell.angle_gamma   90.00
#
_symmetry.space_group_name_H-M   'P 1'
#
loop_
_entity.id
_entity.type
_entity.pdbx_description
1 polymer ?
#
loop_
_entity_poly.entity_id
_entity_poly.type
_entity_poly.pdbx_seq_one_letter_code
_entity_poly.pdbx_strand_id
1 'polypeptide(L)'
;SKFVPIAAGGGGIPVVIKDNNLQGVAGVIDKDFSAAKLAEDIQADELVILTTVDNAYVNYNQPDQAPIGKVKVDQLKKYLEAGQFAAGSMKPKIEAVINFVEKTGNTAIITSLRNASKLDDGVGTIVYN
;
A
#
# COMPACT_ATOMS: atom_id res chain seq x y z
N SER A 1 6.63 -21.61 1.80
CA SER A 1 5.37 -22.04 1.15
C SER A 1 4.87 -20.91 0.26
N LYS A 2 4.32 -21.27 -0.89
CA LYS A 2 3.82 -20.30 -1.88
C LYS A 2 2.32 -20.08 -1.66
N PHE A 3 1.97 -19.30 -0.66
CA PHE A 3 0.59 -18.88 -0.43
C PHE A 3 0.38 -17.45 -0.89
N VAL A 4 -0.76 -17.17 -1.51
CA VAL A 4 -1.21 -15.83 -1.86
C VAL A 4 -2.52 -15.57 -1.10
N PRO A 5 -2.47 -15.01 0.12
CA PRO A 5 -3.68 -14.63 0.83
C PRO A 5 -4.31 -13.38 0.24
N ILE A 6 -5.64 -13.39 0.11
CA ILE A 6 -6.42 -12.20 -0.23
C ILE A 6 -7.08 -11.74 1.07
N ALA A 7 -6.67 -10.57 1.55
CA ALA A 7 -7.05 -10.10 2.88
C ALA A 7 -7.38 -8.60 2.89
N ALA A 8 -7.90 -8.11 4.03
CA ALA A 8 -8.19 -6.72 4.30
C ALA A 8 -9.21 -6.09 3.33
N GLY A 9 -10.36 -6.71 3.17
CA GLY A 9 -11.49 -6.16 2.43
C GLY A 9 -12.10 -4.90 3.07
N GLY A 10 -11.93 -4.74 4.38
CA GLY A 10 -12.26 -3.55 5.16
C GLY A 10 -11.13 -3.19 6.12
N GLY A 11 -11.24 -2.05 6.82
CA GLY A 11 -10.34 -1.69 7.91
C GLY A 11 -10.58 -2.56 9.15
N GLY A 12 -9.59 -2.60 10.04
CA GLY A 12 -9.74 -3.26 11.33
C GLY A 12 -10.73 -2.54 12.24
N ILE A 13 -11.27 -3.24 13.22
CA ILE A 13 -12.06 -2.61 14.27
C ILE A 13 -11.10 -1.90 15.24
N PRO A 14 -11.23 -0.57 15.44
CA PRO A 14 -10.36 0.14 16.36
C PRO A 14 -10.68 -0.24 17.79
N VAL A 15 -9.67 -0.72 18.51
CA VAL A 15 -9.79 -1.14 19.91
C VAL A 15 -8.62 -0.65 20.73
N VAL A 16 -8.85 -0.47 22.03
CA VAL A 16 -7.80 -0.29 23.03
C VAL A 16 -7.82 -1.45 24.02
N ILE A 17 -6.68 -1.75 24.60
CA ILE A 17 -6.60 -2.73 25.69
C ILE A 17 -6.78 -1.98 26.99
N LYS A 18 -7.82 -2.31 27.74
CA LYS A 18 -8.08 -1.78 29.07
C LYS A 18 -8.40 -2.95 30.01
N ASP A 19 -7.71 -3.00 31.15
CA ASP A 19 -7.86 -4.07 32.14
C ASP A 19 -7.79 -5.48 31.53
N ASN A 20 -6.84 -5.68 30.61
CA ASN A 20 -6.63 -6.93 29.88
C ASN A 20 -7.80 -7.36 28.96
N ASN A 21 -8.74 -6.44 28.66
CA ASN A 21 -9.86 -6.64 27.75
C ASN A 21 -9.78 -5.70 26.55
N LEU A 22 -10.25 -6.16 25.38
CA LEU A 22 -10.41 -5.32 24.22
C LEU A 22 -11.66 -4.46 24.36
N GLN A 23 -11.51 -3.15 24.26
CA GLN A 23 -12.60 -2.19 24.27
C GLN A 23 -12.64 -1.44 22.94
N GLY A 24 -13.77 -1.49 22.24
CA GLY A 24 -14.00 -0.73 21.00
C GLY A 24 -13.94 0.78 21.27
N VAL A 25 -13.33 1.51 20.35
CA VAL A 25 -13.27 2.98 20.35
C VAL A 25 -13.83 3.53 19.05
N ALA A 26 -14.37 4.76 19.13
CA ALA A 26 -14.86 5.43 17.91
C ALA A 26 -13.69 5.78 17.00
N GLY A 27 -13.73 5.29 15.75
CA GLY A 27 -12.70 5.55 14.78
C GLY A 27 -12.90 4.71 13.52
N VAL A 28 -12.14 5.04 12.48
CA VAL A 28 -12.08 4.29 11.23
C VAL A 28 -10.62 4.01 10.91
N ILE A 29 -10.30 2.77 10.60
CA ILE A 29 -8.97 2.36 10.18
C ILE A 29 -9.02 2.13 8.66
N ASP A 30 -8.09 2.76 7.94
CA ASP A 30 -7.95 2.55 6.50
C ASP A 30 -7.51 1.11 6.20
N LYS A 31 -8.16 0.46 5.23
CA LYS A 31 -7.91 -0.93 4.86
C LYS A 31 -6.49 -1.16 4.33
N ASP A 32 -5.88 -0.16 3.69
CA ASP A 32 -4.54 -0.28 3.12
C ASP A 32 -3.50 -0.36 4.24
N PHE A 33 -3.67 0.39 5.34
CA PHE A 33 -2.85 0.25 6.55
C PHE A 33 -3.06 -1.11 7.24
N SER A 34 -4.29 -1.61 7.28
CA SER A 34 -4.59 -2.94 7.82
C SER A 34 -3.91 -4.04 6.99
N ALA A 35 -3.93 -3.92 5.66
CA ALA A 35 -3.26 -4.86 4.77
C ALA A 35 -1.74 -4.83 4.96
N ALA A 36 -1.13 -3.64 5.02
CA ALA A 36 0.30 -3.48 5.26
C ALA A 36 0.71 -4.05 6.62
N LYS A 37 -0.08 -3.79 7.67
CA LYS A 37 0.18 -4.33 9.01
C LYS A 37 0.09 -5.85 9.04
N LEU A 38 -0.91 -6.44 8.41
CA LEU A 38 -1.03 -7.89 8.30
C LEU A 38 0.17 -8.49 7.55
N ALA A 39 0.55 -7.89 6.41
CA ALA A 39 1.69 -8.34 5.62
C ALA A 39 3.00 -8.28 6.42
N GLU A 40 3.19 -7.24 7.23
CA GLU A 40 4.32 -7.10 8.16
C GLU A 40 4.30 -8.22 9.21
N ASP A 41 3.16 -8.45 9.87
CA ASP A 41 3.03 -9.41 10.98
C ASP A 41 3.25 -10.86 10.52
N ILE A 42 2.84 -11.22 9.30
CA ILE A 42 3.08 -12.55 8.72
C ILE A 42 4.41 -12.65 7.97
N GLN A 43 5.19 -11.59 7.97
CA GLN A 43 6.45 -11.50 7.22
C GLN A 43 6.29 -11.86 5.74
N ALA A 44 5.30 -11.26 5.08
CA ALA A 44 5.03 -11.49 3.67
C ALA A 44 6.24 -11.13 2.80
N ASP A 45 6.51 -11.94 1.78
CA ASP A 45 7.58 -11.67 0.81
C ASP A 45 7.26 -10.46 -0.08
N GLU A 46 5.97 -10.19 -0.29
CA GLU A 46 5.50 -9.08 -1.10
C GLU A 46 4.11 -8.61 -0.63
N LEU A 47 3.88 -7.29 -0.65
CA LEU A 47 2.58 -6.68 -0.46
C LEU A 47 2.04 -6.19 -1.80
N VAL A 48 0.84 -6.63 -2.19
CA VAL A 48 0.17 -6.14 -3.41
C VAL A 48 -1.11 -5.41 -3.02
N ILE A 49 -1.21 -4.13 -3.41
CA ILE A 49 -2.42 -3.32 -3.27
C ILE A 49 -3.07 -3.14 -4.64
N LEU A 50 -4.27 -3.67 -4.79
CA LEU A 50 -5.05 -3.53 -6.01
C LEU A 50 -5.99 -2.32 -5.92
N THR A 51 -6.00 -1.53 -6.99
CA THR A 51 -6.77 -0.29 -7.09
C THR A 51 -7.40 -0.14 -8.49
N THR A 52 -7.95 1.02 -8.80
CA THR A 52 -8.64 1.29 -10.08
C THR A 52 -7.71 1.76 -11.19
N VAL A 53 -6.46 2.11 -10.86
CA VAL A 53 -5.46 2.58 -11.84
C VAL A 53 -4.28 1.61 -11.91
N ASP A 54 -3.60 1.58 -13.05
CA ASP A 54 -2.51 0.62 -13.28
C ASP A 54 -1.22 0.97 -12.51
N ASN A 55 -1.00 2.25 -12.24
CA ASN A 55 0.18 2.77 -11.54
C ASN A 55 -0.23 3.90 -10.59
N ALA A 56 0.63 4.24 -9.66
CA ALA A 56 0.67 5.58 -9.11
C ALA A 56 1.29 6.53 -10.15
N TYR A 57 0.93 7.80 -10.10
CA TYR A 57 1.39 8.80 -11.08
C TYR A 57 2.00 10.00 -10.37
N VAL A 58 3.02 10.59 -10.96
CA VAL A 58 3.39 11.98 -10.68
C VAL A 58 2.57 12.91 -11.58
N ASN A 59 2.29 14.12 -11.10
CA ASN A 59 1.54 15.15 -11.82
C ASN A 59 0.18 14.65 -12.36
N TYR A 60 -0.54 13.88 -11.54
CA TYR A 60 -1.82 13.28 -11.92
C TYR A 60 -2.81 14.34 -12.42
N ASN A 61 -3.48 14.05 -13.53
CA ASN A 61 -4.38 14.97 -14.24
C ASN A 61 -3.72 16.27 -14.75
N GLN A 62 -2.40 16.30 -14.90
CA GLN A 62 -1.66 17.41 -15.51
C GLN A 62 -1.12 16.99 -16.91
N PRO A 63 -0.77 17.97 -17.78
CA PRO A 63 -0.22 17.65 -19.09
C PRO A 63 1.06 16.81 -19.09
N ASP A 64 1.83 16.88 -18.01
CA ASP A 64 3.07 16.15 -17.76
C ASP A 64 2.91 14.94 -16.84
N GLN A 65 1.68 14.43 -16.71
CA GLN A 65 1.40 13.20 -15.96
C GLN A 65 2.28 12.06 -16.44
N ALA A 66 2.94 11.37 -15.53
CA ALA A 66 3.76 10.21 -15.85
C ALA A 66 3.53 9.07 -14.84
N PRO A 67 3.46 7.81 -15.30
CA PRO A 67 3.34 6.66 -14.40
C PRO A 67 4.65 6.46 -13.63
N ILE A 68 4.51 6.10 -12.36
CA ILE A 68 5.62 5.64 -11.54
C ILE A 68 5.72 4.12 -11.75
N GLY A 69 6.83 3.67 -12.33
CA GLY A 69 7.14 2.25 -12.51
C GLY A 69 7.87 1.69 -11.28
N LYS A 70 9.03 1.10 -11.52
CA LYS A 70 9.90 0.62 -10.44
C LYS A 70 10.60 1.80 -9.76
N VAL A 71 10.45 1.92 -8.44
CA VAL A 71 10.91 3.09 -7.68
C VAL A 71 11.48 2.68 -6.32
N LYS A 72 12.57 3.31 -5.90
CA LYS A 72 13.08 3.17 -4.53
C LYS A 72 12.16 3.86 -3.53
N VAL A 73 12.03 3.28 -2.34
CA VAL A 73 11.21 3.83 -1.25
C VAL A 73 11.56 5.27 -0.92
N ASP A 74 12.82 5.64 -0.91
CA ASP A 74 13.28 7.02 -0.65
C ASP A 74 12.79 8.02 -1.71
N GLN A 75 12.76 7.62 -2.96
CA GLN A 75 12.25 8.47 -4.04
C GLN A 75 10.72 8.60 -3.95
N LEU A 76 10.03 7.52 -3.59
CA LEU A 76 8.57 7.55 -3.40
C LEU A 76 8.19 8.47 -2.21
N LYS A 77 8.99 8.49 -1.14
CA LYS A 77 8.83 9.43 -0.01
C LYS A 77 8.94 10.88 -0.46
N LYS A 78 9.90 11.21 -1.32
CA LYS A 78 10.03 12.58 -1.87
C LYS A 78 8.79 12.99 -2.68
N TYR A 79 8.22 12.07 -3.46
CA TYR A 79 6.96 12.33 -4.16
C TYR A 79 5.79 12.54 -3.19
N LEU A 80 5.73 11.75 -2.11
CA LEU A 80 4.73 11.91 -1.06
C LEU A 80 4.83 13.28 -0.37
N GLU A 81 6.04 13.69 0.02
CA GLU A 81 6.34 14.99 0.64
C GLU A 81 6.03 16.15 -0.30
N ALA A 82 6.24 15.99 -1.59
CA ALA A 82 5.90 16.98 -2.62
C ALA A 82 4.38 17.06 -2.91
N GLY A 83 3.55 16.28 -2.21
CA GLY A 83 2.09 16.34 -2.37
C GLY A 83 1.56 15.73 -3.67
N GLN A 84 2.29 14.80 -4.28
CA GLN A 84 1.92 14.18 -5.57
C GLN A 84 0.67 13.29 -5.51
N PHE A 85 0.24 12.87 -4.31
CA PHE A 85 -0.81 11.87 -4.16
C PHE A 85 -2.05 12.42 -3.46
N ALA A 86 -3.24 12.14 -4.03
CA ALA A 86 -4.51 12.60 -3.49
C ALA A 86 -4.78 11.99 -2.10
N ALA A 87 -5.08 12.84 -1.12
CA ALA A 87 -5.24 12.48 0.29
C ALA A 87 -6.33 11.43 0.55
N GLY A 88 -7.43 11.45 -0.23
CA GLY A 88 -8.58 10.55 -0.05
C GLY A 88 -8.49 9.23 -0.82
N SER A 89 -7.42 8.99 -1.60
CA SER A 89 -7.34 7.82 -2.49
C SER A 89 -5.95 7.20 -2.55
N MET A 90 -5.02 7.78 -3.31
CA MET A 90 -3.70 7.21 -3.54
C MET A 90 -2.76 7.39 -2.35
N LYS A 91 -2.82 8.52 -1.63
CA LYS A 91 -1.91 8.81 -0.52
C LYS A 91 -1.89 7.72 0.55
N PRO A 92 -3.03 7.21 1.08
CA PRO A 92 -3.01 6.12 2.06
C PRO A 92 -2.34 4.84 1.54
N LYS A 93 -2.49 4.53 0.25
CA LYS A 93 -1.84 3.36 -0.39
C LYS A 93 -0.32 3.54 -0.45
N ILE A 94 0.13 4.72 -0.83
CA ILE A 94 1.56 5.08 -0.86
C ILE A 94 2.18 4.99 0.53
N GLU A 95 1.52 5.58 1.55
CA GLU A 95 1.98 5.50 2.93
C GLU A 95 2.06 4.05 3.44
N ALA A 96 1.05 3.23 3.12
CA ALA A 96 1.01 1.82 3.50
C ALA A 96 2.18 1.02 2.89
N VAL A 97 2.44 1.18 1.59
CA VAL A 97 3.55 0.46 0.93
C VAL A 97 4.91 0.96 1.39
N ILE A 98 5.10 2.26 1.63
CA ILE A 98 6.34 2.80 2.21
C ILE A 98 6.61 2.14 3.56
N ASN A 99 5.61 2.13 4.43
CA ASN A 99 5.73 1.54 5.77
C ASN A 99 6.11 0.05 5.71
N PHE A 100 5.47 -0.73 4.84
CA PHE A 100 5.79 -2.14 4.65
C PHE A 100 7.23 -2.34 4.14
N VAL A 101 7.63 -1.62 3.10
CA VAL A 101 8.99 -1.75 2.51
C VAL A 101 10.08 -1.35 3.50
N GLU A 102 9.88 -0.25 4.23
CA GLU A 102 10.86 0.21 5.24
C GLU A 102 11.01 -0.79 6.40
N LYS A 103 9.91 -1.39 6.86
CA LYS A 103 9.93 -2.31 8.00
C LYS A 103 10.40 -3.71 7.65
N THR A 104 10.09 -4.20 6.46
CA THR A 104 10.39 -5.58 6.06
C THR A 104 11.61 -5.70 5.15
N GLY A 105 11.94 -4.64 4.41
CA GLY A 105 12.92 -4.68 3.31
C GLY A 105 12.40 -5.38 2.05
N ASN A 106 11.17 -5.87 2.08
CA ASN A 106 10.54 -6.59 0.98
C ASN A 106 9.84 -5.64 0.00
N THR A 107 9.44 -6.14 -1.16
CA THR A 107 8.83 -5.35 -2.24
C THR A 107 7.34 -5.16 -2.04
N ALA A 108 6.83 -4.00 -2.44
CA ALA A 108 5.39 -3.76 -2.53
C ALA A 108 4.99 -3.30 -3.94
N ILE A 109 3.78 -3.67 -4.37
CA ILE A 109 3.24 -3.33 -5.69
C ILE A 109 1.88 -2.64 -5.53
N ILE A 110 1.67 -1.55 -6.25
CA ILE A 110 0.35 -0.93 -6.45
C ILE A 110 -0.01 -1.06 -7.92
N THR A 111 -1.12 -1.71 -8.22
CA THR A 111 -1.60 -1.87 -9.60
C THR A 111 -3.11 -2.05 -9.66
N SER A 112 -3.66 -2.18 -10.87
CA SER A 112 -5.09 -2.43 -11.05
C SER A 112 -5.46 -3.90 -10.88
N LEU A 113 -6.73 -4.16 -10.58
CA LEU A 113 -7.26 -5.53 -10.49
C LEU A 113 -7.05 -6.31 -11.81
N ARG A 114 -7.15 -5.65 -12.97
CA ARG A 114 -6.93 -6.29 -14.28
C ARG A 114 -5.48 -6.78 -14.48
N ASN A 115 -4.54 -6.24 -13.74
CA ASN A 115 -3.13 -6.63 -13.78
C ASN A 115 -2.77 -7.69 -12.74
N ALA A 116 -3.71 -8.14 -11.91
CA ALA A 116 -3.46 -9.11 -10.84
C ALA A 116 -2.86 -10.44 -11.33
N SER A 117 -3.16 -10.84 -12.57
CA SER A 117 -2.58 -12.05 -13.19
C SER A 117 -1.22 -11.82 -13.89
N LYS A 118 -0.71 -10.58 -13.87
CA LYS A 118 0.51 -10.15 -14.58
C LYS A 118 1.57 -9.57 -13.66
N LEU A 119 1.48 -9.85 -12.37
CA LEU A 119 2.41 -9.28 -11.38
C LEU A 119 3.87 -9.63 -11.67
N ASP A 120 4.13 -10.84 -12.15
CA ASP A 120 5.47 -11.31 -12.53
C ASP A 120 6.02 -10.60 -13.79
N ASP A 121 5.17 -9.92 -14.57
CA ASP A 121 5.55 -9.18 -15.77
C ASP A 121 6.06 -7.76 -15.45
N GLY A 122 6.16 -7.39 -14.18
CA GLY A 122 6.66 -6.08 -13.75
C GLY A 122 5.67 -4.93 -13.96
N VAL A 123 4.37 -5.19 -13.91
CA VAL A 123 3.31 -4.19 -14.05
C VAL A 123 3.13 -3.38 -12.76
N GLY A 124 2.60 -2.17 -12.90
CA GLY A 124 2.26 -1.33 -11.77
C GLY A 124 3.41 -0.48 -11.23
N THR A 125 3.19 0.10 -10.08
CA THR A 125 4.22 0.80 -9.30
C THR A 125 4.85 -0.20 -8.33
N ILE A 126 6.12 -0.52 -8.57
CA ILE A 126 6.89 -1.49 -7.79
C ILE A 126 7.84 -0.73 -6.87
N VAL A 127 7.64 -0.87 -5.57
CA VAL A 127 8.40 -0.16 -4.54
C VAL A 127 9.36 -1.12 -3.86
N TYR A 128 10.64 -0.73 -3.78
CA TYR A 128 11.72 -1.53 -3.19
C TYR A 128 12.65 -0.66 -2.34
N ASN A 129 13.44 -1.30 -1.50
CA ASN A 129 14.42 -0.64 -0.62
C ASN A 129 15.73 -0.29 -1.35
#